data_9234986abd4a5ccf5311ef9658563f28
#
_entry.id   9234986abd4a5ccf5311ef9658563f28
#
_cell.length_a   1.000
_cell.length_b   1.000
_cell.length_c   1.000
_cell.angle_alpha   90.00
_cell.angle_beta   90.00
_cell.angle_gamma   90.00
#
_symmetry.space_group_name_H-M   'P 1'
#
loop_
_entity.id
_entity.type
_entity.pdbx_description
1 polymer ?
#
loop_
_entity_poly.entity_id
_entity_poly.type
_entity_poly.pdbx_seq_one_letter_code
_entity_poly.pdbx_strand_id
1 'polypeptide(L)'
;MSPNCKLQRLGLNSCKLTKKSCGIVASALQSSNSPLRDLDLSYNNLGDSGVKLLCAGLMSPNCKLQRLGLGWCNLTEGCCDVLVSVLRSPHSELRGLELRDNELQDSGVRALSAGLEDLHCKLQTLGLSGCRVTHTGCDSLASALCSNPSHLRELDLRYNHPGDSGVRALSAAKPDTLTLLVDHGGENMTKPGPRKYGCRFTLDPNTAHRELSLSEGNRKVTHTPGREKPYPDHPERFKSLPQVVCRESVCERCYWE
;
A
#
# COMPACT_ATOMS: atom_id res chain seq x y z
N MET A 1 -28.48 10.84 4.26
CA MET A 1 -28.89 10.74 2.83
C MET A 1 -30.39 11.01 2.70
N SER A 2 -30.82 11.55 1.53
CA SER A 2 -32.26 11.67 1.27
C SER A 2 -32.92 10.29 1.27
N PRO A 3 -34.10 10.10 1.85
CA PRO A 3 -34.80 8.83 1.88
C PRO A 3 -35.13 8.25 0.49
N ASN A 4 -35.12 9.10 -0.53
CA ASN A 4 -35.39 8.72 -1.92
C ASN A 4 -34.12 8.52 -2.77
N CYS A 5 -32.93 8.57 -2.18
CA CYS A 5 -31.69 8.37 -2.92
C CYS A 5 -31.58 6.91 -3.40
N LYS A 6 -31.39 6.71 -4.72
CA LYS A 6 -31.20 5.38 -5.34
C LYS A 6 -29.78 5.16 -5.84
N LEU A 7 -28.85 6.03 -5.46
CA LEU A 7 -27.47 6.00 -5.95
C LEU A 7 -26.72 4.80 -5.38
N GLN A 8 -26.39 3.84 -6.24
CA GLN A 8 -25.64 2.62 -5.86
C GLN A 8 -24.13 2.73 -6.11
N ARG A 9 -23.71 3.60 -7.02
CA ARG A 9 -22.31 3.82 -7.37
C ARG A 9 -21.98 5.29 -7.31
N LEU A 10 -20.87 5.63 -6.66
CA LEU A 10 -20.42 7.00 -6.49
C LEU A 10 -18.90 7.08 -6.75
N GLY A 11 -18.53 7.76 -7.83
CA GLY A 11 -17.14 8.11 -8.13
C GLY A 11 -16.82 9.52 -7.64
N LEU A 12 -15.87 9.62 -6.72
CA LEU A 12 -15.35 10.88 -6.20
C LEU A 12 -13.82 10.94 -6.36
N ASN A 13 -13.30 10.21 -7.35
CA ASN A 13 -11.89 10.22 -7.66
C ASN A 13 -11.42 11.60 -8.14
N SER A 14 -10.20 11.99 -7.78
CA SER A 14 -9.59 13.29 -8.14
C SER A 14 -10.40 14.53 -7.73
N CYS A 15 -11.21 14.43 -6.66
CA CYS A 15 -12.08 15.52 -6.19
C CYS A 15 -11.43 16.40 -5.11
N LYS A 16 -10.13 16.29 -4.87
CA LYS A 16 -9.38 17.02 -3.81
C LYS A 16 -9.96 16.80 -2.41
N LEU A 17 -10.52 15.61 -2.19
CA LEU A 17 -11.05 15.24 -0.88
C LEU A 17 -9.92 15.06 0.13
N THR A 18 -10.24 15.32 1.39
CA THR A 18 -9.33 15.21 2.53
C THR A 18 -9.97 14.37 3.64
N LYS A 19 -9.23 14.13 4.72
CA LYS A 19 -9.74 13.43 5.91
C LYS A 19 -11.09 13.99 6.43
N LYS A 20 -11.34 15.30 6.28
CA LYS A 20 -12.62 15.91 6.71
C LYS A 20 -13.81 15.35 5.93
N SER A 21 -13.62 15.12 4.63
CA SER A 21 -14.66 14.54 3.76
C SER A 21 -14.98 13.09 4.15
N CYS A 22 -14.00 12.34 4.67
CA CYS A 22 -14.19 10.95 5.09
C CYS A 22 -15.21 10.79 6.22
N GLY A 23 -15.27 11.73 7.17
CA GLY A 23 -16.27 11.73 8.23
C GLY A 23 -17.70 11.91 7.68
N ILE A 24 -17.89 12.77 6.67
CA ILE A 24 -19.20 12.95 6.02
C ILE A 24 -19.61 11.69 5.26
N VAL A 25 -18.67 11.08 4.53
CA VAL A 25 -18.90 9.82 3.81
C VAL A 25 -19.25 8.70 4.80
N ALA A 26 -18.53 8.57 5.91
CA ALA A 26 -18.80 7.59 6.95
C ALA A 26 -20.23 7.74 7.50
N SER A 27 -20.66 8.97 7.81
CA SER A 27 -22.04 9.24 8.26
C SER A 27 -23.08 8.86 7.21
N ALA A 28 -22.78 9.06 5.92
CA ALA A 28 -23.66 8.66 4.84
C ALA A 28 -23.74 7.11 4.70
N LEU A 29 -22.66 6.38 4.95
CA LEU A 29 -22.65 4.91 4.94
C LEU A 29 -23.43 4.30 6.11
N GLN A 30 -23.46 4.98 7.27
CA GLN A 30 -24.21 4.56 8.45
C GLN A 30 -25.73 4.73 8.30
N SER A 31 -26.17 5.52 7.33
CA SER A 31 -27.61 5.77 7.13
C SER A 31 -28.33 4.47 6.75
N SER A 32 -29.44 4.17 7.45
CA SER A 32 -30.27 2.98 7.18
C SER A 32 -30.82 2.92 5.76
N ASN A 33 -30.97 4.07 5.11
CA ASN A 33 -31.47 4.19 3.74
C ASN A 33 -30.35 4.34 2.69
N SER A 34 -29.10 4.08 3.05
CA SER A 34 -28.00 4.18 2.08
C SER A 34 -28.03 2.99 1.10
N PRO A 35 -28.30 3.20 -0.21
CA PRO A 35 -28.26 2.15 -1.20
C PRO A 35 -26.87 1.92 -1.79
N LEU A 36 -25.84 2.69 -1.31
CA LEU A 36 -24.51 2.72 -1.91
C LEU A 36 -23.79 1.39 -1.78
N ARG A 37 -23.30 0.86 -2.92
CA ARG A 37 -22.58 -0.41 -3.03
C ARG A 37 -21.15 -0.25 -3.56
N ASP A 38 -20.89 0.82 -4.29
CA ASP A 38 -19.62 1.05 -4.96
C ASP A 38 -19.20 2.50 -4.74
N LEU A 39 -18.02 2.70 -4.14
CA LEU A 39 -17.47 4.01 -3.81
C LEU A 39 -16.02 4.09 -4.25
N ASP A 40 -15.71 4.99 -5.17
CA ASP A 40 -14.35 5.29 -5.58
C ASP A 40 -13.91 6.64 -5.02
N LEU A 41 -12.92 6.60 -4.12
CA LEU A 41 -12.28 7.77 -3.51
C LEU A 41 -10.83 7.93 -3.97
N SER A 42 -10.40 7.18 -4.97
CA SER A 42 -9.02 7.18 -5.47
C SER A 42 -8.54 8.57 -5.90
N TYR A 43 -7.23 8.79 -5.90
CA TYR A 43 -6.61 10.06 -6.28
C TYR A 43 -7.06 11.26 -5.41
N ASN A 44 -7.21 11.04 -4.11
CA ASN A 44 -7.49 12.08 -3.12
C ASN A 44 -6.48 12.02 -1.97
N ASN A 45 -6.27 13.11 -1.28
CA ASN A 45 -5.34 13.17 -0.15
C ASN A 45 -6.06 12.85 1.17
N LEU A 46 -6.44 11.58 1.34
CA LEU A 46 -7.20 11.14 2.53
C LEU A 46 -6.28 10.85 3.71
N GLY A 47 -5.14 10.20 3.48
CA GLY A 47 -4.22 9.71 4.49
C GLY A 47 -4.84 8.67 5.42
N ASP A 48 -4.04 8.07 6.28
CA ASP A 48 -4.49 7.03 7.22
C ASP A 48 -5.60 7.50 8.15
N SER A 49 -5.53 8.75 8.61
CA SER A 49 -6.55 9.34 9.47
C SER A 49 -7.92 9.47 8.78
N GLY A 50 -7.94 9.71 7.47
CA GLY A 50 -9.17 9.73 6.68
C GLY A 50 -9.79 8.34 6.58
N VAL A 51 -8.97 7.32 6.31
CA VAL A 51 -9.43 5.92 6.24
C VAL A 51 -9.93 5.43 7.60
N LYS A 52 -9.27 5.82 8.70
CA LYS A 52 -9.77 5.54 10.07
C LYS A 52 -11.18 6.06 10.30
N LEU A 53 -11.48 7.28 9.86
CA LEU A 53 -12.83 7.84 9.94
C LEU A 53 -13.83 7.07 9.05
N LEU A 54 -13.43 6.71 7.85
CA LEU A 54 -14.26 5.99 6.89
C LEU A 54 -14.63 4.59 7.41
N CYS A 55 -13.68 3.88 8.05
CA CYS A 55 -13.89 2.54 8.60
C CYS A 55 -14.99 2.49 9.65
N ALA A 56 -15.20 3.56 10.43
CA ALA A 56 -16.33 3.64 11.35
C ALA A 56 -17.69 3.54 10.62
N GLY A 57 -17.77 4.08 9.40
CA GLY A 57 -18.93 3.93 8.53
C GLY A 57 -19.07 2.53 7.93
N LEU A 58 -17.94 1.94 7.52
CA LEU A 58 -17.89 0.60 6.90
C LEU A 58 -18.31 -0.52 7.87
N MET A 59 -18.01 -0.36 9.15
CA MET A 59 -18.39 -1.34 10.20
C MET A 59 -19.86 -1.21 10.65
N SER A 60 -20.59 -0.21 10.16
CA SER A 60 -22.02 -0.06 10.51
C SER A 60 -22.85 -1.22 9.97
N PRO A 61 -23.81 -1.75 10.75
CA PRO A 61 -24.75 -2.77 10.28
C PRO A 61 -25.65 -2.29 9.13
N ASN A 62 -25.75 -0.98 8.94
CA ASN A 62 -26.51 -0.39 7.83
C ASN A 62 -25.68 -0.26 6.54
N CYS A 63 -24.36 -0.42 6.62
CA CYS A 63 -23.47 -0.26 5.48
C CYS A 63 -23.65 -1.41 4.47
N LYS A 64 -23.97 -1.06 3.24
CA LYS A 64 -24.16 -2.03 2.14
C LYS A 64 -23.04 -1.95 1.09
N LEU A 65 -21.92 -1.31 1.45
CA LEU A 65 -20.82 -1.10 0.52
C LEU A 65 -20.13 -2.43 0.19
N GLN A 66 -20.00 -2.70 -1.12
CA GLN A 66 -19.38 -3.90 -1.64
C GLN A 66 -18.02 -3.64 -2.28
N ARG A 67 -17.79 -2.45 -2.83
CA ARG A 67 -16.52 -2.06 -3.44
C ARG A 67 -16.06 -0.70 -2.94
N LEU A 68 -14.78 -0.63 -2.60
CA LEU A 68 -14.12 0.58 -2.13
C LEU A 68 -12.81 0.81 -2.88
N GLY A 69 -12.72 1.93 -3.58
CA GLY A 69 -11.50 2.42 -4.22
C GLY A 69 -10.79 3.44 -3.34
N LEU A 70 -9.53 3.16 -2.99
CA LEU A 70 -8.63 4.00 -2.20
C LEU A 70 -7.23 4.11 -2.85
N GLY A 71 -7.13 3.88 -4.16
CA GLY A 71 -5.86 4.02 -4.88
C GLY A 71 -5.34 5.45 -4.86
N TRP A 72 -4.01 5.66 -4.74
CA TRP A 72 -3.42 7.01 -4.70
C TRP A 72 -4.03 7.93 -3.63
N CYS A 73 -4.18 7.42 -2.40
CA CYS A 73 -4.78 8.18 -1.31
C CYS A 73 -3.80 8.58 -0.20
N ASN A 74 -2.48 8.47 -0.43
CA ASN A 74 -1.42 8.72 0.55
C ASN A 74 -1.57 7.86 1.81
N LEU A 75 -1.87 6.58 1.62
CA LEU A 75 -2.00 5.62 2.70
C LEU A 75 -0.66 4.97 3.01
N THR A 76 -0.44 4.66 4.28
CA THR A 76 0.68 3.87 4.77
C THR A 76 0.18 2.61 5.47
N GLU A 77 1.09 1.83 6.04
CA GLU A 77 0.74 0.70 6.91
C GLU A 77 -0.16 1.09 8.09
N GLY A 78 -0.11 2.37 8.50
CA GLY A 78 -0.86 2.88 9.66
C GLY A 78 -2.39 2.83 9.54
N CYS A 79 -2.94 2.61 8.33
CA CYS A 79 -4.37 2.39 8.13
C CYS A 79 -4.77 0.92 8.09
N CYS A 80 -3.82 -0.02 8.01
CA CYS A 80 -4.14 -1.43 7.74
C CYS A 80 -4.89 -2.10 8.89
N ASP A 81 -4.57 -1.81 10.15
CA ASP A 81 -5.26 -2.38 11.32
C ASP A 81 -6.76 -2.07 11.34
N VAL A 82 -7.15 -0.85 10.96
CA VAL A 82 -8.57 -0.50 10.91
C VAL A 82 -9.28 -1.11 9.70
N LEU A 83 -8.59 -1.29 8.58
CA LEU A 83 -9.10 -2.05 7.44
C LEU A 83 -9.30 -3.53 7.80
N VAL A 84 -8.38 -4.13 8.55
CA VAL A 84 -8.52 -5.49 9.10
C VAL A 84 -9.77 -5.60 9.95
N SER A 85 -10.06 -4.61 10.81
CA SER A 85 -11.28 -4.60 11.62
C SER A 85 -12.54 -4.61 10.75
N VAL A 86 -12.53 -3.90 9.61
CA VAL A 86 -13.63 -3.96 8.63
C VAL A 86 -13.74 -5.34 7.98
N LEU A 87 -12.62 -5.96 7.59
CA LEU A 87 -12.62 -7.29 6.96
C LEU A 87 -13.14 -8.39 7.90
N ARG A 88 -12.84 -8.28 9.20
CA ARG A 88 -13.29 -9.21 10.25
C ARG A 88 -14.72 -8.95 10.72
N SER A 89 -15.30 -7.81 10.39
CA SER A 89 -16.64 -7.46 10.84
C SER A 89 -17.71 -8.37 10.19
N PRO A 90 -18.56 -9.03 10.96
CA PRO A 90 -19.65 -9.85 10.42
C PRO A 90 -20.68 -9.01 9.63
N HIS A 91 -20.74 -7.70 9.91
CA HIS A 91 -21.61 -6.76 9.20
C HIS A 91 -21.02 -6.24 7.89
N SER A 92 -19.75 -6.46 7.65
CA SER A 92 -19.11 -5.99 6.42
C SER A 92 -19.64 -6.77 5.21
N GLU A 93 -20.06 -6.04 4.19
CA GLU A 93 -20.43 -6.57 2.88
C GLU A 93 -19.34 -6.34 1.82
N LEU A 94 -18.13 -5.93 2.25
CA LEU A 94 -17.04 -5.56 1.36
C LEU A 94 -16.52 -6.78 0.60
N ARG A 95 -16.55 -6.71 -0.73
CA ARG A 95 -16.10 -7.74 -1.69
C ARG A 95 -14.93 -7.30 -2.53
N GLY A 96 -14.74 -6.00 -2.69
CA GLY A 96 -13.64 -5.43 -3.45
C GLY A 96 -12.98 -4.29 -2.70
N LEU A 97 -11.64 -4.36 -2.57
CA LEU A 97 -10.83 -3.33 -1.96
C LEU A 97 -9.64 -3.03 -2.88
N GLU A 98 -9.58 -1.78 -3.36
CA GLU A 98 -8.53 -1.31 -4.24
C GLU A 98 -7.62 -0.33 -3.48
N LEU A 99 -6.38 -0.71 -3.26
CA LEU A 99 -5.38 0.05 -2.49
C LEU A 99 -4.16 0.45 -3.33
N ARG A 100 -4.23 0.31 -4.64
CA ARG A 100 -3.10 0.54 -5.55
C ARG A 100 -2.38 1.86 -5.30
N ASP A 101 -1.08 1.86 -5.57
CA ASP A 101 -0.24 3.06 -5.56
C ASP A 101 -0.27 3.81 -4.20
N ASN A 102 -0.26 3.05 -3.09
CA ASN A 102 -0.09 3.55 -1.72
C ASN A 102 1.19 2.99 -1.10
N GLU A 103 1.63 3.51 0.04
CA GLU A 103 2.88 3.12 0.70
C GLU A 103 2.64 2.09 1.82
N LEU A 104 1.93 0.98 1.52
CA LEU A 104 1.57 -0.01 2.54
C LEU A 104 2.76 -0.86 3.00
N GLN A 105 3.69 -1.17 2.10
CA GLN A 105 4.86 -2.02 2.37
C GLN A 105 4.48 -3.43 2.89
N ASP A 106 5.47 -4.25 3.23
CA ASP A 106 5.23 -5.60 3.75
C ASP A 106 4.52 -5.61 5.12
N SER A 107 4.77 -4.60 5.94
CA SER A 107 4.12 -4.47 7.25
C SER A 107 2.61 -4.28 7.13
N GLY A 108 2.17 -3.42 6.23
CA GLY A 108 0.74 -3.21 5.95
C GLY A 108 0.09 -4.44 5.33
N VAL A 109 0.79 -5.09 4.40
CA VAL A 109 0.29 -6.32 3.76
C VAL A 109 0.18 -7.47 4.77
N ARG A 110 1.15 -7.61 5.68
CA ARG A 110 1.08 -8.58 6.79
C ARG A 110 -0.16 -8.35 7.66
N ALA A 111 -0.45 -7.10 8.01
CA ALA A 111 -1.66 -6.77 8.76
C ALA A 111 -2.92 -7.18 7.96
N LEU A 112 -3.03 -6.78 6.68
CA LEU A 112 -4.16 -7.15 5.82
C LEU A 112 -4.34 -8.66 5.68
N SER A 113 -3.24 -9.42 5.59
CA SER A 113 -3.26 -10.88 5.53
C SER A 113 -3.98 -11.49 6.73
N ALA A 114 -3.76 -10.97 7.94
CA ALA A 114 -4.49 -11.40 9.12
C ALA A 114 -6.00 -11.15 9.03
N GLY A 115 -6.43 -10.14 8.28
CA GLY A 115 -7.85 -9.91 7.97
C GLY A 115 -8.40 -10.89 6.95
N LEU A 116 -7.60 -11.28 5.96
CA LEU A 116 -7.97 -12.27 4.95
C LEU A 116 -8.15 -13.70 5.52
N GLU A 117 -7.41 -14.03 6.59
CA GLU A 117 -7.52 -15.32 7.28
C GLU A 117 -8.85 -15.49 8.01
N ASP A 118 -9.54 -14.40 8.33
CA ASP A 118 -10.77 -14.44 9.11
C ASP A 118 -11.95 -15.04 8.31
N LEU A 119 -12.71 -15.91 8.94
CA LEU A 119 -13.84 -16.61 8.30
C LEU A 119 -15.02 -15.67 7.95
N HIS A 120 -15.09 -14.48 8.55
CA HIS A 120 -16.09 -13.46 8.20
C HIS A 120 -15.66 -12.61 7.01
N CYS A 121 -14.41 -12.72 6.56
CA CYS A 121 -13.91 -11.99 5.41
C CYS A 121 -14.65 -12.41 4.14
N LYS A 122 -15.31 -11.46 3.47
CA LYS A 122 -16.06 -11.69 2.23
C LYS A 122 -15.33 -11.11 1.01
N LEU A 123 -14.07 -10.70 1.16
CA LEU A 123 -13.32 -10.02 0.12
C LEU A 123 -13.03 -10.94 -1.05
N GLN A 124 -13.46 -10.55 -2.26
CA GLN A 124 -13.28 -11.30 -3.49
C GLN A 124 -12.16 -10.73 -4.36
N THR A 125 -11.95 -9.42 -4.31
CA THR A 125 -10.89 -8.75 -5.09
C THR A 125 -10.07 -7.84 -4.19
N LEU A 126 -8.74 -7.97 -4.26
CA LEU A 126 -7.80 -7.14 -3.53
C LEU A 126 -6.75 -6.58 -4.50
N GLY A 127 -6.75 -5.26 -4.67
CA GLY A 127 -5.78 -4.54 -5.46
C GLY A 127 -4.67 -3.96 -4.59
N LEU A 128 -3.46 -4.47 -4.74
CA LEU A 128 -2.22 -4.03 -4.07
C LEU A 128 -1.16 -3.61 -5.07
N SER A 129 -1.54 -3.30 -6.31
CA SER A 129 -0.63 -2.87 -7.35
C SER A 129 0.17 -1.63 -6.90
N GLY A 130 1.51 -1.65 -7.04
CA GLY A 130 2.36 -0.51 -6.68
C GLY A 130 2.40 -0.15 -5.19
N CYS A 131 2.18 -1.12 -4.28
CA CYS A 131 2.16 -0.90 -2.82
C CYS A 131 3.49 -1.21 -2.11
N ARG A 132 4.60 -1.39 -2.86
CA ARG A 132 5.94 -1.72 -2.33
C ARG A 132 6.00 -3.06 -1.59
N VAL A 133 5.28 -4.03 -2.11
CA VAL A 133 5.28 -5.40 -1.58
C VAL A 133 6.50 -6.16 -2.09
N THR A 134 7.22 -6.81 -1.19
CA THR A 134 8.35 -7.69 -1.51
C THR A 134 7.97 -9.16 -1.29
N HIS A 135 8.95 -10.06 -1.41
CA HIS A 135 8.75 -11.48 -1.10
C HIS A 135 8.19 -11.70 0.32
N THR A 136 8.60 -10.88 1.31
CA THR A 136 8.12 -10.99 2.70
C THR A 136 6.61 -10.74 2.83
N GLY A 137 6.09 -9.74 2.11
CA GLY A 137 4.65 -9.50 2.04
C GLY A 137 3.91 -10.61 1.31
N CYS A 138 4.53 -11.17 0.26
CA CYS A 138 3.98 -12.32 -0.48
C CYS A 138 3.88 -13.58 0.37
N ASP A 139 4.86 -13.85 1.26
CA ASP A 139 4.81 -14.98 2.19
C ASP A 139 3.62 -14.85 3.16
N SER A 140 3.34 -13.63 3.64
CA SER A 140 2.18 -13.37 4.50
C SER A 140 0.85 -13.59 3.77
N LEU A 141 0.76 -13.15 2.50
CA LEU A 141 -0.43 -13.40 1.65
C LEU A 141 -0.60 -14.89 1.34
N ALA A 142 0.49 -15.59 1.06
CA ALA A 142 0.47 -17.03 0.81
C ALA A 142 -0.05 -17.80 2.03
N SER A 143 0.40 -17.45 3.24
CA SER A 143 -0.12 -18.01 4.49
C SER A 143 -1.63 -17.79 4.62
N ALA A 144 -2.11 -16.58 4.36
CA ALA A 144 -3.52 -16.24 4.44
C ALA A 144 -4.36 -17.03 3.41
N LEU A 145 -3.87 -17.18 2.19
CA LEU A 145 -4.54 -17.97 1.15
C LEU A 145 -4.64 -19.45 1.51
N CYS A 146 -3.64 -20.01 2.19
CA CYS A 146 -3.71 -21.38 2.70
C CYS A 146 -4.73 -21.53 3.84
N SER A 147 -4.81 -20.51 4.73
CA SER A 147 -5.70 -20.55 5.90
C SER A 147 -7.17 -20.39 5.53
N ASN A 148 -7.48 -19.55 4.53
CA ASN A 148 -8.84 -19.28 4.08
C ASN A 148 -8.92 -19.18 2.53
N PRO A 149 -8.88 -20.31 1.80
CA PRO A 149 -8.75 -20.34 0.35
C PRO A 149 -10.03 -19.97 -0.42
N SER A 150 -11.19 -19.88 0.24
CA SER A 150 -12.48 -19.98 -0.44
C SER A 150 -13.08 -18.66 -0.94
N HIS A 151 -12.59 -17.49 -0.50
CA HIS A 151 -13.28 -16.24 -0.77
C HIS A 151 -12.58 -15.33 -1.80
N LEU A 152 -11.23 -15.23 -1.78
CA LEU A 152 -10.51 -14.35 -2.70
C LEU A 152 -10.50 -14.95 -4.13
N ARG A 153 -10.85 -14.12 -5.12
CA ARG A 153 -10.95 -14.47 -6.54
C ARG A 153 -9.90 -13.78 -7.40
N GLU A 154 -9.48 -12.59 -6.97
CA GLU A 154 -8.49 -11.80 -7.69
C GLU A 154 -7.56 -11.12 -6.68
N LEU A 155 -6.25 -11.23 -6.91
CA LEU A 155 -5.20 -10.55 -6.19
C LEU A 155 -4.28 -9.85 -7.19
N ASP A 156 -4.27 -8.52 -7.18
CA ASP A 156 -3.40 -7.73 -8.04
C ASP A 156 -2.18 -7.24 -7.27
N LEU A 157 -1.02 -7.78 -7.62
CA LEU A 157 0.30 -7.43 -7.10
C LEU A 157 1.22 -6.84 -8.16
N ARG A 158 0.69 -6.42 -9.30
CA ARG A 158 1.51 -5.79 -10.35
C ARG A 158 2.23 -4.55 -9.82
N TYR A 159 3.35 -4.22 -10.43
CA TYR A 159 4.18 -3.07 -10.04
C TYR A 159 4.70 -3.13 -8.58
N ASN A 160 4.91 -4.33 -8.07
CA ASN A 160 5.56 -4.60 -6.79
C ASN A 160 6.90 -5.33 -7.02
N HIS A 161 7.57 -5.74 -5.96
CA HIS A 161 8.88 -6.41 -6.00
C HIS A 161 8.84 -7.80 -5.34
N PRO A 162 7.96 -8.71 -5.77
CA PRO A 162 7.79 -10.02 -5.13
C PRO A 162 9.02 -10.92 -5.30
N GLY A 163 9.84 -10.68 -6.31
CA GLY A 163 10.92 -11.59 -6.71
C GLY A 163 10.41 -12.99 -7.06
N ASP A 164 11.30 -13.87 -7.52
CA ASP A 164 10.93 -15.25 -7.88
C ASP A 164 10.44 -16.06 -6.68
N SER A 165 10.97 -15.80 -5.47
CA SER A 165 10.56 -16.49 -4.24
C SER A 165 9.13 -16.15 -3.86
N GLY A 166 8.76 -14.87 -3.88
CA GLY A 166 7.40 -14.42 -3.56
C GLY A 166 6.37 -14.93 -4.57
N VAL A 167 6.70 -14.88 -5.88
CA VAL A 167 5.82 -15.43 -6.93
C VAL A 167 5.62 -16.93 -6.75
N ARG A 168 6.68 -17.69 -6.45
CA ARG A 168 6.58 -19.14 -6.17
C ARG A 168 5.73 -19.44 -4.95
N ALA A 169 5.92 -18.70 -3.84
CA ALA A 169 5.14 -18.88 -2.62
C ALA A 169 3.65 -18.67 -2.88
N LEU A 170 3.29 -17.58 -3.55
CA LEU A 170 1.90 -17.27 -3.91
C LEU A 170 1.32 -18.31 -4.89
N SER A 171 2.09 -18.72 -5.90
CA SER A 171 1.63 -19.71 -6.88
C SER A 171 1.38 -21.09 -6.26
N ALA A 172 2.18 -21.46 -5.25
CA ALA A 172 1.99 -22.71 -4.51
C ALA A 172 0.78 -22.67 -3.56
N ALA A 173 0.49 -21.49 -2.99
CA ALA A 173 -0.57 -21.30 -2.02
C ALA A 173 -1.94 -20.98 -2.64
N LYS A 174 -1.96 -20.49 -3.90
CA LYS A 174 -3.20 -20.02 -4.51
C LYS A 174 -4.14 -21.16 -4.86
N PRO A 175 -5.45 -21.04 -4.54
CA PRO A 175 -6.46 -21.95 -5.08
C PRO A 175 -6.65 -21.73 -6.58
N ASP A 176 -7.11 -22.76 -7.30
CA ASP A 176 -7.36 -22.68 -8.77
C ASP A 176 -8.35 -21.57 -9.15
N THR A 177 -9.22 -21.21 -8.23
CA THR A 177 -10.25 -20.16 -8.43
C THR A 177 -9.69 -18.74 -8.30
N LEU A 178 -8.43 -18.56 -7.87
CA LEU A 178 -7.79 -17.26 -7.69
C LEU A 178 -7.04 -16.86 -8.95
N THR A 179 -7.37 -15.70 -9.49
CA THR A 179 -6.57 -15.00 -10.49
C THR A 179 -5.50 -14.19 -9.79
N LEU A 180 -4.24 -14.54 -9.98
CA LEU A 180 -3.09 -13.80 -9.46
C LEU A 180 -2.49 -12.96 -10.59
N LEU A 181 -2.48 -11.64 -10.41
CA LEU A 181 -1.88 -10.69 -11.33
C LEU A 181 -0.54 -10.24 -10.76
N VAL A 182 0.55 -10.69 -11.36
CA VAL A 182 1.93 -10.30 -11.03
C VAL A 182 2.70 -9.99 -12.31
N ASP A 183 3.66 -9.10 -12.24
CA ASP A 183 4.54 -8.82 -13.36
C ASP A 183 5.65 -9.90 -13.42
N HIS A 184 5.56 -10.80 -14.38
CA HIS A 184 6.64 -11.70 -14.73
C HIS A 184 7.61 -10.97 -15.67
N GLY A 185 8.68 -10.42 -15.14
CA GLY A 185 9.81 -9.97 -15.96
C GLY A 185 9.54 -8.88 -17.01
N GLY A 186 8.42 -8.20 -17.00
CA GLY A 186 8.16 -7.06 -17.88
C GLY A 186 7.09 -7.20 -18.96
N GLU A 187 6.35 -8.30 -19.02
CA GLU A 187 5.42 -8.56 -20.14
C GLU A 187 4.10 -7.75 -20.11
N ASN A 188 3.72 -7.14 -19.00
CA ASN A 188 2.50 -6.34 -18.88
C ASN A 188 2.74 -4.87 -18.56
N MET A 189 3.78 -4.27 -19.13
CA MET A 189 4.11 -2.87 -18.89
C MET A 189 3.31 -1.94 -19.80
N THR A 190 2.07 -1.64 -19.45
CA THR A 190 1.54 -0.31 -19.75
C THR A 190 2.34 0.65 -18.86
N LYS A 191 3.22 1.48 -19.47
CA LYS A 191 4.22 2.34 -18.84
C LYS A 191 3.80 2.86 -17.46
N PRO A 192 4.21 2.23 -16.34
CA PRO A 192 4.09 2.88 -15.05
C PRO A 192 5.00 4.10 -15.08
N GLY A 193 4.53 5.23 -14.59
CA GLY A 193 5.41 6.38 -14.40
C GLY A 193 6.59 5.96 -13.52
N PRO A 194 7.78 6.53 -13.72
CA PRO A 194 9.02 6.13 -13.01
C PRO A 194 8.86 6.03 -11.49
N ARG A 195 8.00 6.83 -10.89
CA ARG A 195 7.73 6.84 -9.43
C ARG A 195 7.18 5.52 -8.86
N LYS A 196 6.60 4.64 -9.66
CA LYS A 196 6.12 3.31 -9.19
C LYS A 196 7.26 2.41 -8.75
N TYR A 197 8.45 2.61 -9.29
CA TYR A 197 9.68 1.92 -8.90
C TYR A 197 10.52 2.72 -7.91
N GLY A 198 9.93 3.76 -7.30
CA GLY A 198 10.63 4.64 -6.38
C GLY A 198 11.19 3.90 -5.18
N CYS A 199 12.51 3.80 -5.13
CA CYS A 199 13.23 3.26 -3.99
C CYS A 199 13.59 4.42 -3.05
N ARG A 200 13.38 4.23 -1.75
CA ARG A 200 13.91 5.16 -0.75
C ARG A 200 15.27 4.67 -0.32
N PHE A 201 16.27 5.46 -0.63
CA PHE A 201 17.64 5.20 -0.21
C PHE A 201 18.00 6.08 0.99
N THR A 202 18.77 5.50 1.90
CA THR A 202 19.44 6.22 2.98
C THR A 202 20.94 6.16 2.76
N LEU A 203 21.58 7.31 2.75
CA LEU A 203 23.02 7.41 2.59
C LEU A 203 23.73 6.86 3.84
N ASP A 204 24.78 6.09 3.67
CA ASP A 204 25.53 5.53 4.80
C ASP A 204 26.58 6.53 5.30
N PRO A 205 26.42 7.07 6.54
CA PRO A 205 27.38 8.01 7.11
C PRO A 205 28.78 7.42 7.26
N ASN A 206 28.93 6.10 7.34
CA ASN A 206 30.23 5.45 7.45
C ASN A 206 31.06 5.56 6.18
N THR A 207 30.40 5.64 5.03
CA THR A 207 31.06 5.75 3.72
C THR A 207 31.27 7.19 3.26
N ALA A 208 30.52 8.15 3.81
CA ALA A 208 30.53 9.54 3.36
C ALA A 208 31.90 10.19 3.45
N HIS A 209 32.36 10.83 2.34
CA HIS A 209 33.55 11.68 2.36
C HIS A 209 33.41 12.81 3.41
N ARG A 210 34.51 13.26 4.01
CA ARG A 210 34.46 14.25 5.10
C ARG A 210 33.93 15.61 4.68
N GLU A 211 34.00 16.00 3.43
CA GLU A 211 33.40 17.24 2.90
C GLU A 211 31.90 17.14 2.60
N LEU A 212 31.28 15.96 2.82
CA LEU A 212 29.85 15.77 2.64
C LEU A 212 29.12 15.91 3.97
N SER A 213 28.02 16.65 3.97
CA SER A 213 27.07 16.77 5.08
C SER A 213 25.79 16.02 4.76
N LEU A 214 25.42 15.06 5.60
CA LEU A 214 24.17 14.33 5.48
C LEU A 214 23.09 14.95 6.35
N SER A 215 21.88 15.07 5.85
CA SER A 215 20.73 15.67 6.53
C SER A 215 19.42 14.97 6.14
N GLU A 216 18.30 15.39 6.73
CA GLU A 216 16.95 14.83 6.45
C GLU A 216 16.90 13.30 6.64
N GLY A 217 17.48 12.81 7.75
CA GLY A 217 17.54 11.37 8.03
C GLY A 217 18.45 10.62 7.05
N ASN A 218 19.59 11.22 6.67
CA ASN A 218 20.57 10.70 5.71
C ASN A 218 20.02 10.54 4.29
N ARG A 219 19.05 11.34 3.89
CA ARG A 219 18.48 11.33 2.54
C ARG A 219 18.91 12.48 1.66
N LYS A 220 19.58 13.45 2.28
CA LYS A 220 20.11 14.62 1.57
C LYS A 220 21.60 14.75 1.82
N VAL A 221 22.36 14.97 0.77
CA VAL A 221 23.78 15.23 0.84
C VAL A 221 24.08 16.65 0.34
N THR A 222 24.93 17.35 1.07
CA THR A 222 25.45 18.67 0.68
C THR A 222 26.97 18.60 0.66
N HIS A 223 27.57 18.95 -0.46
CA HIS A 223 29.01 19.07 -0.59
C HIS A 223 29.45 20.49 -0.19
N THR A 224 30.41 20.59 0.73
CA THR A 224 30.97 21.85 1.19
C THR A 224 32.49 21.76 1.09
N PRO A 225 33.07 22.14 -0.06
CA PRO A 225 34.51 22.04 -0.28
C PRO A 225 35.32 22.78 0.78
N GLY A 226 36.39 22.16 1.29
CA GLY A 226 37.27 22.74 2.31
C GLY A 226 36.67 22.79 3.73
N ARG A 227 35.47 22.22 3.96
CA ARG A 227 34.87 22.11 5.29
C ARG A 227 34.63 20.65 5.65
N GLU A 228 35.59 20.06 6.33
CA GLU A 228 35.48 18.68 6.78
C GLU A 228 34.54 18.53 7.96
N LYS A 229 33.73 17.46 7.93
CA LYS A 229 32.87 16.99 9.01
C LYS A 229 33.64 16.04 9.93
N PRO A 230 33.39 16.06 11.23
CA PRO A 230 34.08 15.21 12.21
C PRO A 230 33.49 13.77 12.22
N TYR A 231 33.44 13.13 11.07
CA TYR A 231 33.02 11.72 11.00
C TYR A 231 34.10 10.82 11.59
N PRO A 232 33.70 9.77 12.37
CA PRO A 232 34.65 8.76 12.83
C PRO A 232 35.37 8.10 11.65
N ASP A 233 36.59 7.62 11.87
CA ASP A 233 37.27 6.84 10.85
C ASP A 233 36.55 5.52 10.60
N HIS A 234 36.40 5.17 9.32
CA HIS A 234 35.79 3.93 8.88
C HIS A 234 36.52 3.37 7.67
N PRO A 235 36.74 2.04 7.56
CA PRO A 235 37.44 1.43 6.44
C PRO A 235 36.83 1.73 5.07
N GLU A 236 35.50 1.82 5.00
CA GLU A 236 34.75 2.07 3.78
C GLU A 236 34.58 3.57 3.46
N ARG A 237 35.12 4.46 4.26
CA ARG A 237 35.00 5.91 4.01
C ARG A 237 35.77 6.32 2.77
N PHE A 238 35.08 7.02 1.86
CA PHE A 238 35.74 7.65 0.72
C PHE A 238 36.70 8.76 1.19
N LYS A 239 37.95 8.70 0.72
CA LYS A 239 39.02 9.62 1.13
C LYS A 239 39.47 10.53 0.00
N SER A 240 39.32 10.12 -1.24
CA SER A 240 39.87 10.83 -2.39
C SER A 240 38.85 11.67 -3.15
N LEU A 241 37.59 11.24 -3.17
CA LEU A 241 36.52 11.91 -3.89
C LEU A 241 35.30 12.10 -2.97
N PRO A 242 34.54 13.20 -3.11
CA PRO A 242 33.34 13.46 -2.31
C PRO A 242 32.20 12.55 -2.72
N GLN A 243 32.24 11.31 -2.25
CA GLN A 243 31.28 10.24 -2.55
C GLN A 243 30.66 9.69 -1.26
N VAL A 244 29.51 9.07 -1.39
CA VAL A 244 28.79 8.32 -0.35
C VAL A 244 27.95 7.24 -1.04
N VAL A 245 27.83 6.06 -0.45
CA VAL A 245 26.91 5.02 -0.92
C VAL A 245 25.65 4.94 -0.08
N CYS A 246 24.62 4.35 -0.64
CA CYS A 246 23.40 4.05 0.10
C CYS A 246 23.58 2.76 0.91
N ARG A 247 22.84 2.63 2.00
CA ARG A 247 22.79 1.41 2.81
C ARG A 247 22.07 0.28 2.09
N GLU A 248 21.06 0.66 1.30
CA GLU A 248 20.26 -0.27 0.53
C GLU A 248 20.93 -0.57 -0.80
N SER A 249 20.92 -1.84 -1.19
CA SER A 249 21.34 -2.26 -2.54
C SER A 249 20.20 -2.16 -3.53
N VAL A 250 20.49 -1.83 -4.76
CA VAL A 250 19.53 -1.88 -5.88
C VAL A 250 19.41 -3.33 -6.33
N CYS A 251 18.27 -3.95 -6.00
CA CYS A 251 17.97 -5.33 -6.38
C CYS A 251 16.95 -5.36 -7.50
N GLU A 252 17.14 -5.15 -8.69
CA GLU A 252 16.20 -5.12 -9.82
C GLU A 252 15.88 -3.70 -10.30
N ARG A 253 14.61 -3.40 -10.61
CA ARG A 253 14.24 -2.10 -11.17
C ARG A 253 13.97 -1.10 -10.06
N CYS A 254 14.80 -0.08 -9.94
CA CYS A 254 14.62 1.03 -9.03
C CYS A 254 14.58 2.36 -9.80
N TYR A 255 13.73 3.27 -9.32
CA TYR A 255 13.73 4.66 -9.73
C TYR A 255 14.05 5.57 -8.54
N TRP A 256 14.94 6.54 -8.75
CA TRP A 256 15.27 7.57 -7.77
C TRP A 256 15.43 8.92 -8.47
N GLU A 257 15.06 9.99 -7.78
CA GLU A 257 15.31 11.38 -8.13
C GLU A 257 16.27 12.04 -7.15
#